data_fac2bc20ffdb0ebd94e70de82752728f
#
_entry.id   fac2bc20ffdb0ebd94e70de82752728f
#
_cell.length_a   1.000
_cell.length_b   1.000
_cell.length_c   1.000
_cell.angle_alpha   90.00
_cell.angle_beta   90.00
_cell.angle_gamma   90.00
#
_symmetry.space_group_name_H-M   'P 1'
#
loop_
_entity.id
_entity.type
_entity.pdbx_description
1 polymer ?
#
loop_
_entity_poly.entity_id
_entity_poly.type
_entity_poly.pdbx_seq_one_letter_code
_entity_poly.pdbx_strand_id
1 'polypeptide(L)'
;MKIQLTQQIIINNKHRWYSMLDELCLKSKNLYNCALYQIRQYYKNTNKYLSYYELNTLLSKENQIDYRSLPYAQCSQQILRQIDKQYLSFYKALKSPKMKGKKIRLPKYKDKENGRNIVVYTNQCFKLKNNVLSLKIDNINKINIDTNLNVQIVRIIHRGNHIVIELIYDK
;
A
#
# COMPACT_ATOMS: atom_id res chain seq x y z
N MET A 1 20.46 -19.56 -1.88
CA MET A 1 19.34 -18.81 -2.48
C MET A 1 18.32 -18.62 -1.37
N LYS A 2 17.99 -17.38 -0.96
CA LYS A 2 16.95 -17.17 0.06
C LYS A 2 15.59 -17.37 -0.60
N ILE A 3 14.76 -18.23 -0.04
CA ILE A 3 13.40 -18.48 -0.51
C ILE A 3 12.47 -17.64 0.33
N GLN A 4 11.69 -16.78 -0.33
CA GLN A 4 10.68 -15.95 0.33
C GLN A 4 9.34 -16.69 0.37
N LEU A 5 8.78 -16.84 1.55
CA LEU A 5 7.51 -17.52 1.81
C LEU A 5 6.49 -16.55 2.38
N THR A 6 5.22 -16.92 2.30
CA THR A 6 4.11 -16.12 2.80
C THR A 6 3.17 -16.98 3.66
N GLN A 7 2.93 -16.54 4.89
CA GLN A 7 1.86 -17.04 5.74
C GLN A 7 0.68 -16.07 5.69
N GLN A 8 -0.55 -16.60 5.57
CA GLN A 8 -1.77 -15.79 5.52
C GLN A 8 -2.61 -16.01 6.78
N ILE A 9 -3.13 -14.92 7.33
CA ILE A 9 -4.09 -14.92 8.44
C ILE A 9 -5.37 -14.26 7.92
N ILE A 10 -6.48 -14.99 7.98
CA ILE A 10 -7.77 -14.51 7.48
C ILE A 10 -8.56 -13.88 8.62
N ILE A 11 -8.95 -12.62 8.44
CA ILE A 11 -9.76 -11.85 9.37
C ILE A 11 -11.15 -11.68 8.76
N ASN A 12 -12.12 -12.42 9.26
CA ASN A 12 -13.50 -12.31 8.80
C ASN A 12 -14.17 -11.04 9.36
N ASN A 13 -15.33 -10.68 8.82
CA ASN A 13 -16.05 -9.46 9.17
C ASN A 13 -16.58 -9.39 10.61
N LYS A 14 -16.61 -10.50 11.34
CA LYS A 14 -17.01 -10.59 12.76
C LYS A 14 -15.80 -10.48 13.70
N HIS A 15 -14.58 -10.53 13.18
CA HIS A 15 -13.38 -10.47 14.00
C HIS A 15 -13.17 -9.06 14.56
N ARG A 16 -12.75 -8.97 15.84
CA ARG A 16 -12.51 -7.69 16.54
C ARG A 16 -11.56 -6.70 15.81
N TRP A 17 -10.66 -7.21 14.98
CA TRP A 17 -9.73 -6.38 14.21
C TRP A 17 -10.27 -5.90 12.87
N TYR A 18 -11.39 -6.46 12.39
CA TYR A 18 -11.86 -6.21 11.04
C TYR A 18 -12.10 -4.72 10.77
N SER A 19 -12.85 -4.04 11.64
CA SER A 19 -13.22 -2.62 11.45
C SER A 19 -12.00 -1.71 11.36
N MET A 20 -11.02 -1.86 12.26
CA MET A 20 -9.80 -1.04 12.26
C MET A 20 -8.91 -1.31 11.05
N LEU A 21 -8.84 -2.56 10.58
CA LEU A 21 -8.07 -2.93 9.40
C LEU A 21 -8.76 -2.48 8.10
N ASP A 22 -10.09 -2.51 8.06
CA ASP A 22 -10.87 -1.97 6.94
C ASP A 22 -10.68 -0.45 6.81
N GLU A 23 -10.75 0.28 7.94
CA GLU A 23 -10.46 1.72 7.96
C GLU A 23 -9.03 2.03 7.50
N LEU A 24 -8.07 1.23 7.90
CA LEU A 24 -6.69 1.39 7.46
C LEU A 24 -6.55 1.21 5.94
N CYS A 25 -7.22 0.21 5.36
CA CYS A 25 -7.28 0.00 3.91
C CYS A 25 -8.03 1.13 3.18
N LEU A 26 -9.02 1.75 3.82
CA LEU A 26 -9.71 2.94 3.33
C LEU A 26 -8.77 4.15 3.28
N LYS A 27 -8.02 4.42 4.36
CA LYS A 27 -7.00 5.48 4.41
C LYS A 27 -5.94 5.29 3.31
N SER A 28 -5.50 4.06 3.11
CA SER A 28 -4.58 3.70 2.04
C SER A 28 -5.15 4.01 0.64
N LYS A 29 -6.45 3.73 0.42
CA LYS A 29 -7.16 4.06 -0.82
C LYS A 29 -7.25 5.57 -1.02
N ASN A 30 -7.51 6.34 0.04
CA ASN A 30 -7.59 7.79 -0.05
C ASN A 30 -6.24 8.38 -0.51
N LEU A 31 -5.14 7.95 0.10
CA LEU A 31 -3.80 8.36 -0.34
C LEU A 31 -3.49 7.92 -1.78
N TYR A 32 -3.87 6.69 -2.16
CA TYR A 32 -3.70 6.21 -3.54
C TYR A 32 -4.41 7.14 -4.54
N ASN A 33 -5.66 7.50 -4.28
CA ASN A 33 -6.44 8.37 -5.15
C ASN A 33 -5.89 9.81 -5.16
N CYS A 34 -5.48 10.34 -4.00
CA CYS A 34 -4.84 11.65 -3.89
C CYS A 34 -3.55 11.71 -4.71
N ALA A 35 -2.67 10.73 -4.55
CA ALA A 35 -1.41 10.67 -5.29
C ALA A 35 -1.63 10.55 -6.79
N LEU A 36 -2.60 9.74 -7.21
CA LEU A 36 -2.95 9.60 -8.62
C LEU A 36 -3.50 10.91 -9.21
N TYR A 37 -4.28 11.66 -8.43
CA TYR A 37 -4.75 13.00 -8.81
C TYR A 37 -3.58 13.96 -9.01
N GLN A 38 -2.62 14.01 -8.08
CA GLN A 38 -1.45 14.89 -8.18
C GLN A 38 -0.61 14.58 -9.42
N ILE A 39 -0.36 13.31 -9.72
CA ILE A 39 0.39 12.91 -10.92
C ILE A 39 -0.33 13.40 -12.18
N ARG A 40 -1.67 13.23 -12.25
CA ARG A 40 -2.46 13.65 -13.42
C ARG A 40 -2.50 15.16 -13.59
N GLN A 41 -2.67 15.92 -12.49
CA GLN A 41 -2.65 17.38 -12.55
C GLN A 41 -1.26 17.91 -12.97
N TYR A 42 -0.20 17.34 -12.40
CA TYR A 42 1.16 17.72 -12.78
C TYR A 42 1.42 17.47 -14.26
N TYR A 43 1.02 16.29 -14.78
CA TYR A 43 1.15 15.98 -16.20
C TYR A 43 0.34 16.95 -17.08
N LYS A 44 -0.91 17.28 -16.70
CA LYS A 44 -1.76 18.21 -17.43
C LYS A 44 -1.11 19.59 -17.54
N ASN A 45 -0.44 20.06 -16.48
CA ASN A 45 0.13 21.40 -16.41
C ASN A 45 1.54 21.49 -17.02
N THR A 46 2.31 20.42 -16.98
CA THR A 46 3.74 20.44 -17.35
C THR A 46 4.09 19.53 -18.52
N ASN A 47 3.19 18.63 -18.90
CA ASN A 47 3.42 17.54 -19.86
C ASN A 47 4.55 16.58 -19.45
N LYS A 48 4.87 16.53 -18.14
CA LYS A 48 5.92 15.68 -17.56
C LYS A 48 5.34 14.72 -16.55
N TYR A 49 5.97 13.55 -16.40
CA TYR A 49 5.63 12.59 -15.35
C TYR A 49 6.19 13.06 -14.00
N LEU A 50 5.36 13.01 -12.95
CA LEU A 50 5.77 13.29 -11.58
C LEU A 50 6.29 11.98 -10.97
N SER A 51 7.61 11.91 -10.73
CA SER A 51 8.26 10.72 -10.19
C SER A 51 7.90 10.47 -8.72
N TYR A 52 8.18 9.24 -8.24
CA TYR A 52 8.01 8.89 -6.83
C TYR A 52 8.69 9.90 -5.88
N TYR A 53 9.92 10.30 -6.16
CA TYR A 53 10.68 11.20 -5.28
C TYR A 53 10.07 12.60 -5.19
N GLU A 54 9.68 13.15 -6.32
CA GLU A 54 9.01 14.45 -6.40
C GLU A 54 7.65 14.43 -5.72
N LEU A 55 6.84 13.40 -5.99
CA LEU A 55 5.53 13.20 -5.37
C LEU A 55 5.64 13.04 -3.84
N ASN A 56 6.60 12.24 -3.36
CA ASN A 56 6.82 12.05 -1.94
C ASN A 56 7.24 13.36 -1.26
N THR A 57 8.11 14.13 -1.89
CA THR A 57 8.55 15.45 -1.40
C THR A 57 7.38 16.43 -1.35
N LEU A 58 6.55 16.47 -2.39
CA LEU A 58 5.37 17.32 -2.46
C LEU A 58 4.40 17.02 -1.31
N LEU A 59 3.93 15.77 -1.20
CA LEU A 59 2.92 15.38 -0.22
C LEU A 59 3.41 15.47 1.24
N SER A 60 4.70 15.23 1.49
CA SER A 60 5.27 15.34 2.83
C SER A 60 5.48 16.79 3.27
N LYS A 61 5.89 17.69 2.37
CA LYS A 61 6.07 19.13 2.65
C LYS A 61 4.73 19.84 2.87
N GLU A 62 3.73 19.52 2.08
CA GLU A 62 2.39 20.10 2.19
C GLU A 62 1.59 19.56 3.39
N ASN A 63 2.16 18.65 4.19
CA ASN A 63 1.47 17.98 5.31
C ASN A 63 0.12 17.40 4.89
N GLN A 64 0.06 16.82 3.70
CA GLN A 64 -1.15 16.32 3.10
C GLN A 64 -1.82 15.28 4.04
N ILE A 65 -3.13 15.45 4.30
CA ILE A 65 -3.86 14.72 5.34
C ILE A 65 -3.82 13.21 5.09
N ASP A 66 -4.09 12.77 3.86
CA ASP A 66 -4.10 11.33 3.54
C ASP A 66 -2.71 10.71 3.66
N TYR A 67 -1.64 11.49 3.33
CA TYR A 67 -0.27 11.04 3.52
C TYR A 67 0.08 10.84 4.99
N ARG A 68 -0.45 11.68 5.88
CA ARG A 68 -0.24 11.62 7.33
C ARG A 68 -1.18 10.67 8.08
N SER A 69 -2.23 10.20 7.42
CA SER A 69 -3.28 9.36 8.03
C SER A 69 -2.83 7.93 8.34
N LEU A 70 -1.73 7.47 7.74
CA LEU A 70 -1.22 6.12 7.92
C LEU A 70 -0.29 6.01 9.13
N PRO A 71 -0.13 4.80 9.71
CA PRO A 71 0.61 4.59 10.95
C PRO A 71 2.08 5.02 10.90
N TYR A 72 2.70 4.90 9.72
CA TYR A 72 4.10 5.26 9.48
C TYR A 72 4.26 5.89 8.10
N ALA A 73 5.21 6.82 7.98
CA ALA A 73 5.56 7.44 6.70
C ALA A 73 5.98 6.40 5.65
N GLN A 74 6.64 5.32 6.06
CA GLN A 74 7.00 4.23 5.16
C GLN A 74 5.78 3.54 4.55
N CYS A 75 4.67 3.40 5.29
CA CYS A 75 3.42 2.86 4.73
C CYS A 75 2.90 3.77 3.62
N SER A 76 2.92 5.09 3.81
CA SER A 76 2.55 6.07 2.78
C SER A 76 3.47 5.97 1.57
N GLN A 77 4.79 5.92 1.80
CA GLN A 77 5.78 5.77 0.74
C GLN A 77 5.59 4.50 -0.09
N GLN A 78 5.18 3.38 0.53
CA GLN A 78 4.91 2.13 -0.20
C GLN A 78 3.72 2.28 -1.16
N ILE A 79 2.71 3.08 -0.81
CA ILE A 79 1.57 3.37 -1.71
C ILE A 79 2.05 4.22 -2.90
N LEU A 80 2.88 5.23 -2.67
CA LEU A 80 3.43 6.05 -3.75
C LEU A 80 4.32 5.20 -4.67
N ARG A 81 5.13 4.29 -4.13
CA ARG A 81 5.94 3.34 -4.92
C ARG A 81 5.06 2.36 -5.72
N GLN A 82 3.92 1.94 -5.18
CA GLN A 82 2.95 1.11 -5.90
C GLN A 82 2.46 1.82 -7.16
N ILE A 83 2.08 3.09 -7.05
CA ILE A 83 1.60 3.89 -8.17
C ILE A 83 2.71 4.11 -9.20
N ASP A 84 3.90 4.47 -8.73
CA ASP A 84 5.07 4.67 -9.59
C ASP A 84 5.39 3.42 -10.42
N LYS A 85 5.39 2.24 -9.80
CA LYS A 85 5.55 0.95 -10.50
C LYS A 85 4.45 0.72 -11.55
N GLN A 86 3.21 1.09 -11.25
CA GLN A 86 2.10 0.96 -12.20
C GLN A 86 2.29 1.87 -13.43
N TYR A 87 2.73 3.12 -13.22
CA TYR A 87 3.04 4.03 -14.32
C TYR A 87 4.25 3.58 -15.14
N LEU A 88 5.32 3.15 -14.49
CA LEU A 88 6.49 2.60 -15.18
C LEU A 88 6.13 1.37 -16.03
N SER A 89 5.29 0.50 -15.50
CA SER A 89 4.77 -0.67 -16.23
C SER A 89 3.91 -0.26 -17.43
N PHE A 90 3.07 0.78 -17.26
CA PHE A 90 2.27 1.36 -18.34
C PHE A 90 3.16 1.89 -19.46
N TYR A 91 4.16 2.72 -19.15
CA TYR A 91 5.09 3.27 -20.15
C TYR A 91 5.94 2.18 -20.84
N LYS A 92 6.37 1.17 -20.08
CA LYS A 92 7.07 0.02 -20.65
C LYS A 92 6.18 -0.77 -21.63
N ALA A 93 4.91 -0.94 -21.28
CA ALA A 93 3.94 -1.62 -22.15
C ALA A 93 3.69 -0.85 -23.44
N LEU A 94 3.58 0.49 -23.38
CA LEU A 94 3.41 1.33 -24.58
C LEU A 94 4.57 1.19 -25.59
N LYS A 95 5.79 1.00 -25.09
CA LYS A 95 7.00 0.84 -25.90
C LYS A 95 7.22 -0.60 -26.41
N SER A 96 6.46 -1.58 -25.90
CA SER A 96 6.68 -2.98 -26.19
C SER A 96 6.02 -3.40 -27.51
N PRO A 97 6.76 -3.96 -28.48
CA PRO A 97 6.18 -4.51 -29.72
C PRO A 97 5.15 -5.62 -29.45
N LYS A 98 5.32 -6.40 -28.38
CA LYS A 98 4.41 -7.49 -27.97
C LYS A 98 3.03 -6.98 -27.55
N MET A 99 2.90 -5.68 -27.23
CA MET A 99 1.66 -5.04 -26.81
C MET A 99 0.99 -4.26 -27.93
N LYS A 100 1.56 -4.27 -29.16
CA LYS A 100 0.99 -3.63 -30.35
C LYS A 100 -0.44 -4.15 -30.60
N GLY A 101 -1.39 -3.23 -30.73
CA GLY A 101 -2.81 -3.58 -30.93
C GLY A 101 -3.59 -3.94 -29.65
N LYS A 102 -2.93 -4.04 -28.47
CA LYS A 102 -3.60 -4.28 -27.19
C LYS A 102 -3.95 -2.97 -26.52
N LYS A 103 -5.12 -2.93 -25.84
CA LYS A 103 -5.58 -1.75 -25.09
C LYS A 103 -4.80 -1.65 -23.77
N ILE A 104 -3.82 -0.75 -23.72
CA ILE A 104 -3.06 -0.42 -22.52
C ILE A 104 -3.78 0.72 -21.80
N ARG A 105 -3.95 0.62 -20.48
CA ARG A 105 -4.70 1.60 -19.70
C ARG A 105 -3.84 2.18 -18.58
N LEU A 106 -4.00 3.47 -18.32
CA LEU A 106 -3.48 4.15 -17.14
C LEU A 106 -4.06 3.56 -15.84
N PRO A 107 -3.31 3.65 -14.73
CA PRO A 107 -3.86 3.35 -13.42
C PRO A 107 -5.16 4.12 -13.18
N LYS A 108 -6.20 3.43 -12.67
CA LYS A 108 -7.51 4.02 -12.41
C LYS A 108 -7.64 4.40 -10.93
N TYR A 109 -8.47 5.42 -10.68
CA TYR A 109 -8.95 5.68 -9.32
C TYR A 109 -9.69 4.47 -8.76
N LYS A 110 -9.52 4.23 -7.49
CA LYS A 110 -10.34 3.27 -6.75
C LYS A 110 -11.67 3.92 -6.38
N ASP A 111 -12.70 3.10 -6.27
CA ASP A 111 -14.04 3.57 -5.91
C ASP A 111 -14.01 4.42 -4.62
N LYS A 112 -14.82 5.47 -4.58
CA LYS A 112 -14.81 6.46 -3.51
C LYS A 112 -15.26 5.85 -2.17
N GLU A 113 -16.32 5.06 -2.19
CA GLU A 113 -16.97 4.52 -0.99
C GLU A 113 -16.49 3.10 -0.67
N ASN A 114 -16.52 2.22 -1.65
CA ASN A 114 -16.25 0.80 -1.48
C ASN A 114 -14.80 0.41 -1.79
N GLY A 115 -14.03 1.30 -2.43
CA GLY A 115 -12.64 1.02 -2.77
C GLY A 115 -11.76 0.85 -1.53
N ARG A 116 -10.82 -0.09 -1.62
CA ARG A 116 -9.78 -0.34 -0.61
C ARG A 116 -8.44 -0.49 -1.30
N ASN A 117 -7.37 -0.15 -0.61
CA ASN A 117 -6.02 -0.37 -1.09
C ASN A 117 -5.21 -1.17 -0.07
N ILE A 118 -4.21 -1.89 -0.55
CA ILE A 118 -3.25 -2.62 0.28
C ILE A 118 -2.48 -1.66 1.18
N VAL A 119 -2.15 -2.12 2.39
CA VAL A 119 -1.20 -1.45 3.27
C VAL A 119 0.01 -2.36 3.45
N VAL A 120 1.19 -1.80 3.28
CA VAL A 120 2.45 -2.55 3.37
C VAL A 120 3.29 -1.98 4.51
N TYR A 121 3.63 -2.84 5.46
CA TYR A 121 4.57 -2.57 6.53
C TYR A 121 5.91 -3.20 6.18
N THR A 122 6.94 -2.40 6.10
CA THR A 122 8.33 -2.88 6.00
C THR A 122 8.85 -3.27 7.38
N ASN A 123 9.97 -3.96 7.45
CA ASN A 123 10.60 -4.36 8.72
C ASN A 123 10.91 -3.21 9.68
N GLN A 124 10.94 -1.97 9.21
CA GLN A 124 11.08 -0.76 10.02
C GLN A 124 9.77 -0.28 10.66
N CYS A 125 8.62 -0.82 10.24
CA CYS A 125 7.28 -0.37 10.64
C CYS A 125 6.61 -1.29 11.67
N PHE A 126 7.29 -2.33 12.14
CA PHE A 126 6.76 -3.23 13.16
C PHE A 126 7.87 -3.68 14.11
N LYS A 127 7.46 -4.21 15.26
CA LYS A 127 8.37 -4.79 16.23
C LYS A 127 8.11 -6.29 16.32
N LEU A 128 9.17 -7.08 16.20
CA LEU A 128 9.14 -8.53 16.45
C LEU A 128 10.00 -8.81 17.67
N LYS A 129 9.40 -9.20 18.80
CA LYS A 129 10.09 -9.51 20.06
C LYS A 129 9.37 -10.64 20.76
N ASN A 130 10.14 -11.62 21.28
CA ASN A 130 9.62 -12.76 22.03
C ASN A 130 8.49 -13.50 21.27
N ASN A 131 8.68 -13.73 19.97
CA ASN A 131 7.69 -14.37 19.09
C ASN A 131 6.36 -13.62 18.96
N VAL A 132 6.32 -12.33 19.30
CA VAL A 132 5.16 -11.46 19.11
C VAL A 132 5.51 -10.35 18.12
N LEU A 133 4.76 -10.32 17.02
CA LEU A 133 4.81 -9.25 16.03
C LEU A 133 3.76 -8.21 16.39
N SER A 134 4.20 -6.97 16.66
CA SER A 134 3.34 -5.85 17.02
C SER A 134 3.23 -4.86 15.87
N LEU A 135 2.01 -4.64 15.38
CA LEU A 135 1.66 -3.69 14.33
C LEU A 135 0.87 -2.52 14.92
N LYS A 136 1.36 -1.31 14.74
CA LYS A 136 0.60 -0.09 15.00
C LYS A 136 -0.43 0.11 13.87
N ILE A 137 -1.70 0.28 14.21
CA ILE A 137 -2.78 0.52 13.26
C ILE A 137 -3.10 2.03 13.17
N ASP A 138 -3.15 2.68 14.32
CA ASP A 138 -3.30 4.12 14.46
C ASP A 138 -2.59 4.61 15.74
N ASN A 139 -2.89 5.80 16.21
CA ASN A 139 -2.24 6.34 17.40
C ASN A 139 -2.66 5.66 18.71
N ILE A 140 -3.75 4.92 18.71
CA ILE A 140 -4.34 4.25 19.89
C ILE A 140 -4.22 2.73 19.74
N ASN A 141 -4.51 2.20 18.55
CA ASN A 141 -4.69 0.78 18.31
C ASN A 141 -3.42 0.08 17.82
N LYS A 142 -3.15 -1.08 18.40
CA LYS A 142 -2.12 -2.04 17.97
C LYS A 142 -2.74 -3.41 17.86
N ILE A 143 -2.22 -4.22 16.98
CA ILE A 143 -2.50 -5.66 16.93
C ILE A 143 -1.21 -6.44 17.21
N ASN A 144 -1.34 -7.53 17.95
CA ASN A 144 -0.25 -8.43 18.26
C ASN A 144 -0.54 -9.79 17.64
N ILE A 145 0.43 -10.34 16.94
CA ILE A 145 0.35 -11.62 16.24
C ILE A 145 1.48 -12.50 16.76
N ASP A 146 1.12 -13.67 17.31
CA ASP A 146 2.11 -14.65 17.75
C ASP A 146 2.70 -15.34 16.51
N THR A 147 4.02 -15.30 16.37
CA THR A 147 4.74 -15.91 15.25
C THR A 147 6.19 -16.16 15.60
N ASN A 148 6.71 -17.32 15.21
CA ASN A 148 8.12 -17.67 15.28
C ASN A 148 8.88 -17.39 13.96
N LEU A 149 8.21 -16.75 12.98
CA LEU A 149 8.78 -16.49 11.68
C LEU A 149 9.64 -15.20 11.70
N ASN A 150 10.72 -15.21 10.92
CA ASN A 150 11.52 -14.00 10.68
C ASN A 150 10.86 -13.11 9.64
N VAL A 151 9.79 -12.43 10.06
CA VAL A 151 8.95 -11.61 9.17
C VAL A 151 9.73 -10.40 8.66
N GLN A 152 9.71 -10.18 7.35
CA GLN A 152 10.36 -9.07 6.66
C GLN A 152 9.36 -8.00 6.21
N ILE A 153 8.17 -8.42 5.78
CA ILE A 153 7.11 -7.54 5.27
C ILE A 153 5.78 -8.06 5.79
N VAL A 154 4.89 -7.14 6.18
CA VAL A 154 3.49 -7.45 6.45
C VAL A 154 2.62 -6.70 5.45
N ARG A 155 1.66 -7.40 4.85
CA ARG A 155 0.66 -6.79 3.98
C ARG A 155 -0.73 -6.98 4.56
N ILE A 156 -1.54 -5.93 4.51
CA ILE A 156 -2.96 -5.98 4.87
C ILE A 156 -3.74 -5.77 3.59
N ILE A 157 -4.55 -6.77 3.22
CA ILE A 157 -5.23 -6.83 1.93
C ILE A 157 -6.72 -7.05 2.17
N HIS A 158 -7.54 -6.10 1.74
CA HIS A 158 -8.99 -6.25 1.77
C HIS A 158 -9.48 -7.11 0.57
N ARG A 159 -10.28 -8.14 0.86
CA ARG A 159 -10.81 -9.12 -0.10
C ARG A 159 -12.35 -9.15 -0.10
N GLY A 160 -13.00 -7.99 -0.14
CA GLY A 160 -14.46 -7.89 -0.12
C GLY A 160 -15.06 -8.15 1.26
N ASN A 161 -15.34 -9.39 1.62
CA ASN A 161 -15.97 -9.76 2.89
C ASN A 161 -15.00 -10.16 4.01
N HIS A 162 -13.70 -10.20 3.73
CA HIS A 162 -12.65 -10.51 4.70
C HIS A 162 -11.38 -9.73 4.41
N ILE A 163 -10.48 -9.70 5.37
CA ILE A 163 -9.16 -9.11 5.25
C ILE A 163 -8.12 -10.21 5.43
N VAL A 164 -7.07 -10.17 4.62
CA VAL A 164 -5.93 -11.08 4.72
C VAL A 164 -4.74 -10.30 5.24
N ILE A 165 -4.14 -10.78 6.33
CA ILE A 165 -2.82 -10.32 6.79
C ILE A 165 -1.79 -11.32 6.26
N GLU A 166 -0.88 -10.85 5.41
CA GLU A 166 0.21 -11.66 4.88
C GLU A 166 1.50 -11.35 5.63
N LEU A 167 2.10 -12.38 6.21
CA LEU A 167 3.43 -12.34 6.81
C LEU A 167 4.42 -12.90 5.79
N ILE A 168 5.29 -12.06 5.25
CA ILE A 168 6.31 -12.46 4.28
C ILE A 168 7.63 -12.60 5.02
N TYR A 169 8.26 -13.77 4.91
CA TYR A 169 9.46 -14.13 5.65
C TYR A 169 10.45 -14.89 4.78
N ASP A 170 11.71 -14.85 5.16
CA ASP A 170 12.81 -15.59 4.52
C ASP A 170 13.01 -16.96 5.22
N LYS A 171 13.18 -18.01 4.41
CA LYS A 171 13.56 -19.35 4.85
C LYS A 171 15.00 -19.67 4.49
#